data_66f4a7935236cc35539282f298953a28
#
_entry.id   66f4a7935236cc35539282f298953a28
#
_cell.length_a   1.000
_cell.length_b   1.000
_cell.length_c   1.000
_cell.angle_alpha   90.00
_cell.angle_beta   90.00
_cell.angle_gamma   90.00
#
_symmetry.space_group_name_H-M   'P 1'
#
loop_
_entity.id
_entity.type
_entity.pdbx_description
1 polymer ?
#
loop_
_entity_poly.entity_id
_entity_poly.type
_entity_poly.pdbx_seq_one_letter_code
_entity_poly.pdbx_strand_id
1 'polypeptide(L)'
;MISPRPLSKGDRVAIVSPAGAVKEPAIVEGAVKTLKSWGLQAVVMPHALSRDGYYAGTAEERAADISAALCDDSIKAILCSYGGYGCLHLLPRLDGLISRNPKWIIGMSDCSVLLAAAYSQGVHSLHSPQCRCLAEDGDGEGAQSLRRVLFGWRPQYSIAPHPLNRPGTARGRVVGGNLSVLAALAGTPYDILKGGILFIEDVNEPLYKIERMLYTLKLSGALSSLDALVVGSFAGCRDDAAFGGTAYDIVSRMTEEYGFPLCFGFPVGHSGVSLPLVVGAVAEIAVGEEGASLRYLP
;
A
#
# COMPACT_ATOMS: atom_id res chain seq x y z
N MET A 1 4.28 11.83 13.26
CA MET A 1 3.15 10.94 12.94
C MET A 1 2.98 9.93 14.07
N ILE A 2 1.77 9.44 14.28
CA ILE A 2 1.46 8.43 15.30
C ILE A 2 1.71 7.04 14.70
N SER A 3 2.54 6.23 15.36
CA SER A 3 2.70 4.82 15.04
C SER A 3 1.74 4.01 15.92
N PRO A 4 0.78 3.27 15.33
CA PRO A 4 -0.03 2.36 16.12
C PRO A 4 0.86 1.35 16.87
N ARG A 5 0.44 0.91 18.06
CA ARG A 5 1.24 -0.01 18.82
C ARG A 5 1.41 -1.36 18.11
N PRO A 6 2.52 -2.07 18.36
CA PRO A 6 2.64 -3.46 17.94
C PRO A 6 1.51 -4.32 18.52
N LEU A 7 1.12 -5.33 17.75
CA LEU A 7 0.14 -6.31 18.18
C LEU A 7 0.75 -7.32 19.15
N SER A 8 -0.10 -7.88 19.99
CA SER A 8 0.20 -8.97 20.91
C SER A 8 -0.74 -10.15 20.63
N LYS A 9 -0.36 -11.35 21.06
CA LYS A 9 -1.26 -12.51 21.00
C LYS A 9 -2.57 -12.20 21.74
N GLY A 10 -3.68 -12.57 21.13
CA GLY A 10 -5.02 -12.26 21.61
C GLY A 10 -5.61 -10.95 21.08
N ASP A 11 -4.82 -10.07 20.46
CA ASP A 11 -5.35 -8.85 19.85
C ASP A 11 -6.32 -9.13 18.70
N ARG A 12 -7.32 -8.27 18.57
CA ARG A 12 -8.37 -8.38 17.56
C ARG A 12 -8.00 -7.58 16.30
N VAL A 13 -8.19 -8.23 15.15
CA VAL A 13 -7.99 -7.65 13.82
C VAL A 13 -9.32 -7.68 13.08
N ALA A 14 -9.86 -6.50 12.74
CA ALA A 14 -11.06 -6.41 11.91
C ALA A 14 -10.71 -6.69 10.45
N ILE A 15 -11.54 -7.49 9.78
CA ILE A 15 -11.50 -7.66 8.31
C ILE A 15 -12.64 -6.86 7.72
N VAL A 16 -12.32 -5.89 6.87
CA VAL A 16 -13.26 -5.01 6.17
C VAL A 16 -13.09 -5.14 4.67
N SER A 17 -14.14 -4.85 3.91
CA SER A 17 -14.09 -4.79 2.44
C SER A 17 -14.43 -3.37 1.96
N PRO A 18 -13.45 -2.47 1.87
CA PRO A 18 -13.72 -1.05 1.62
C PRO A 18 -14.03 -0.71 0.16
N ALA A 19 -13.78 -1.63 -0.76
CA ALA A 19 -13.82 -1.41 -2.20
C ALA A 19 -14.69 -2.45 -2.93
N GLY A 20 -14.07 -3.29 -3.76
CA GLY A 20 -14.74 -4.33 -4.52
C GLY A 20 -15.25 -5.49 -3.65
N ALA A 21 -16.30 -6.15 -4.10
CA ALA A 21 -16.84 -7.34 -3.43
C ALA A 21 -15.85 -8.50 -3.49
N VAL A 22 -15.69 -9.20 -2.37
CA VAL A 22 -14.92 -10.43 -2.32
C VAL A 22 -15.59 -11.48 -3.22
N LYS A 23 -14.82 -12.02 -4.17
CA LYS A 23 -15.37 -12.97 -5.15
C LYS A 23 -15.66 -14.33 -4.51
N GLU A 24 -14.78 -14.77 -3.63
CA GLU A 24 -14.82 -16.09 -3.00
C GLU A 24 -14.69 -15.92 -1.47
N PRO A 25 -15.74 -16.24 -0.69
CA PRO A 25 -15.69 -16.14 0.77
C PRO A 25 -14.52 -16.91 1.40
N ALA A 26 -14.09 -18.01 0.77
CA ALA A 26 -12.94 -18.81 1.19
C ALA A 26 -11.65 -17.99 1.38
N ILE A 27 -11.50 -16.88 0.66
CA ILE A 27 -10.37 -15.94 0.79
C ILE A 27 -10.38 -15.32 2.21
N VAL A 28 -11.53 -14.87 2.68
CA VAL A 28 -11.67 -14.30 4.02
C VAL A 28 -11.49 -15.38 5.08
N GLU A 29 -12.07 -16.56 4.87
CA GLU A 29 -11.92 -17.70 5.79
C GLU A 29 -10.46 -18.15 5.93
N GLY A 30 -9.72 -18.19 4.80
CA GLY A 30 -8.30 -18.50 4.81
C GLY A 30 -7.48 -17.47 5.58
N ALA A 31 -7.74 -16.18 5.36
CA ALA A 31 -7.10 -15.10 6.11
C ALA A 31 -7.40 -15.18 7.62
N VAL A 32 -8.64 -15.51 8.00
CA VAL A 32 -9.02 -15.76 9.40
C VAL A 32 -8.18 -16.90 10.01
N LYS A 33 -7.98 -18.01 9.28
CA LYS A 33 -7.13 -19.13 9.73
C LYS A 33 -5.69 -18.69 9.93
N THR A 34 -5.14 -17.92 9.00
CA THR A 34 -3.77 -17.40 9.09
C THR A 34 -3.59 -16.43 10.26
N LEU A 35 -4.49 -15.46 10.45
CA LEU A 35 -4.45 -14.57 11.61
C LEU A 35 -4.53 -15.35 12.93
N LYS A 36 -5.39 -16.38 12.98
CA LYS A 36 -5.49 -17.27 14.14
C LYS A 36 -4.20 -18.04 14.41
N SER A 37 -3.51 -18.53 13.36
CA SER A 37 -2.21 -19.20 13.51
C SER A 37 -1.13 -18.26 14.08
N TRP A 38 -1.26 -16.95 13.86
CA TRP A 38 -0.39 -15.93 14.46
C TRP A 38 -0.76 -15.60 15.91
N GLY A 39 -1.84 -16.20 16.42
CA GLY A 39 -2.37 -15.95 17.77
C GLY A 39 -3.26 -14.72 17.88
N LEU A 40 -3.74 -14.19 16.75
CA LEU A 40 -4.64 -13.05 16.68
C LEU A 40 -6.11 -13.52 16.57
N GLN A 41 -7.04 -12.63 16.91
CA GLN A 41 -8.48 -12.87 16.80
C GLN A 41 -9.02 -12.06 15.61
N ALA A 42 -9.38 -12.73 14.52
CA ALA A 42 -10.02 -12.08 13.39
C ALA A 42 -11.50 -11.80 13.68
N VAL A 43 -11.94 -10.59 13.34
CA VAL A 43 -13.34 -10.12 13.40
C VAL A 43 -13.76 -9.75 12.00
N VAL A 44 -14.53 -10.61 11.35
CA VAL A 44 -15.10 -10.28 10.03
C VAL A 44 -16.25 -9.30 10.27
N MET A 45 -16.14 -8.09 9.70
CA MET A 45 -17.13 -7.04 9.88
C MET A 45 -18.43 -7.38 9.14
N PRO A 46 -19.58 -6.85 9.58
CA PRO A 46 -20.90 -7.26 9.10
C PRO A 46 -21.07 -7.23 7.58
N HIS A 47 -20.49 -6.22 6.90
CA HIS A 47 -20.64 -6.05 5.45
C HIS A 47 -19.42 -6.53 4.66
N ALA A 48 -18.43 -7.19 5.30
CA ALA A 48 -17.21 -7.62 4.64
C ALA A 48 -17.43 -8.60 3.46
N LEU A 49 -18.55 -9.31 3.45
CA LEU A 49 -18.95 -10.25 2.38
C LEU A 49 -20.21 -9.77 1.62
N SER A 50 -20.67 -8.54 1.85
CA SER A 50 -21.79 -7.95 1.14
C SER A 50 -21.45 -7.70 -0.32
N ARG A 51 -22.49 -7.54 -1.15
CA ARG A 51 -22.36 -7.22 -2.57
C ARG A 51 -23.44 -6.25 -3.02
N ASP A 52 -22.99 -5.16 -3.64
CA ASP A 52 -23.83 -4.22 -4.37
C ASP A 52 -23.16 -3.96 -5.74
N GLY A 53 -23.59 -4.71 -6.75
CA GLY A 53 -22.95 -4.72 -8.06
C GLY A 53 -21.47 -5.11 -7.97
N TYR A 54 -20.59 -4.16 -8.26
CA TYR A 54 -19.13 -4.33 -8.18
C TYR A 54 -18.58 -4.21 -6.75
N TYR A 55 -19.27 -3.48 -5.87
CA TYR A 55 -18.80 -3.11 -4.55
C TYR A 55 -19.14 -4.14 -3.47
N ALA A 56 -18.41 -4.10 -2.37
CA ALA A 56 -18.73 -4.86 -1.16
C ALA A 56 -19.80 -4.17 -0.33
N GLY A 57 -21.01 -4.08 -0.87
CA GLY A 57 -22.11 -3.30 -0.29
C GLY A 57 -22.07 -1.83 -0.66
N THR A 58 -23.02 -1.06 -0.14
CA THR A 58 -23.13 0.39 -0.37
C THR A 58 -21.95 1.15 0.22
N ALA A 59 -21.75 2.40 -0.16
CA ALA A 59 -20.71 3.24 0.43
C ALA A 59 -20.93 3.46 1.93
N GLU A 60 -22.18 3.54 2.36
CA GLU A 60 -22.60 3.65 3.75
C GLU A 60 -22.21 2.42 4.56
N GLU A 61 -22.50 1.22 4.07
CA GLU A 61 -22.18 -0.06 4.72
C GLU A 61 -20.66 -0.24 4.86
N ARG A 62 -19.92 0.01 3.78
CA ARG A 62 -18.43 -0.09 3.80
C ARG A 62 -17.79 0.91 4.76
N ALA A 63 -18.30 2.16 4.80
CA ALA A 63 -17.83 3.18 5.73
C ALA A 63 -18.23 2.85 7.17
N ALA A 64 -19.41 2.29 7.40
CA ALA A 64 -19.88 1.88 8.74
C ALA A 64 -18.96 0.80 9.33
N ASP A 65 -18.57 -0.20 8.55
CA ASP A 65 -17.64 -1.25 8.99
C ASP A 65 -16.28 -0.68 9.42
N ILE A 66 -15.69 0.22 8.61
CA ILE A 66 -14.41 0.85 8.94
C ILE A 66 -14.56 1.73 10.19
N SER A 67 -15.63 2.54 10.26
CA SER A 67 -15.87 3.43 11.38
C SER A 67 -16.08 2.65 12.68
N ALA A 68 -16.86 1.57 12.64
CA ALA A 68 -17.06 0.68 13.78
C ALA A 68 -15.73 0.04 14.23
N ALA A 69 -14.93 -0.46 13.26
CA ALA A 69 -13.61 -1.03 13.57
C ALA A 69 -12.63 0.00 14.15
N LEU A 70 -12.68 1.26 13.68
CA LEU A 70 -11.88 2.34 14.25
C LEU A 70 -12.34 2.70 15.67
N CYS A 71 -13.64 2.77 15.93
CA CYS A 71 -14.20 3.18 17.23
C CYS A 71 -14.19 2.06 18.30
N ASP A 72 -14.05 0.79 17.91
CA ASP A 72 -13.97 -0.32 18.88
C ASP A 72 -12.56 -0.44 19.45
N ASP A 73 -12.37 -0.04 20.71
CA ASP A 73 -11.07 -0.08 21.39
C ASP A 73 -10.50 -1.49 21.53
N SER A 74 -11.29 -2.55 21.39
CA SER A 74 -10.79 -3.92 21.38
C SER A 74 -10.06 -4.30 20.08
N ILE A 75 -10.38 -3.64 18.96
CA ILE A 75 -9.73 -3.83 17.66
C ILE A 75 -8.42 -3.04 17.63
N LYS A 76 -7.34 -3.68 17.16
CA LYS A 76 -6.00 -3.10 17.13
C LYS A 76 -5.45 -2.91 15.71
N ALA A 77 -6.01 -3.61 14.75
CA ALA A 77 -5.68 -3.46 13.33
C ALA A 77 -6.92 -3.69 12.46
N ILE A 78 -6.90 -3.10 11.27
CA ILE A 78 -7.93 -3.22 10.24
C ILE A 78 -7.24 -3.78 8.99
N LEU A 79 -7.61 -4.99 8.59
CA LEU A 79 -7.14 -5.64 7.37
C LEU A 79 -8.19 -5.49 6.27
N CYS A 80 -7.82 -4.84 5.18
CA CYS A 80 -8.66 -4.78 3.99
C CYS A 80 -8.66 -6.15 3.30
N SER A 81 -9.83 -6.67 2.97
CA SER A 81 -9.99 -7.99 2.36
C SER A 81 -9.54 -8.02 0.91
N TYR A 82 -9.90 -7.00 0.16
CA TYR A 82 -9.72 -6.89 -1.28
C TYR A 82 -9.63 -5.42 -1.72
N GLY A 83 -8.94 -5.19 -2.85
CA GLY A 83 -8.90 -3.89 -3.52
C GLY A 83 -10.07 -3.72 -4.50
N GLY A 84 -9.76 -3.41 -5.73
CA GLY A 84 -10.75 -3.16 -6.79
C GLY A 84 -10.99 -1.68 -6.97
N TYR A 85 -12.17 -1.16 -6.60
CA TYR A 85 -12.52 0.25 -6.70
C TYR A 85 -13.60 0.62 -5.67
N GLY A 86 -13.55 1.83 -5.12
CA GLY A 86 -14.60 2.37 -4.27
C GLY A 86 -14.15 2.99 -2.95
N CYS A 87 -12.88 2.89 -2.56
CA CYS A 87 -12.38 3.50 -1.33
C CYS A 87 -12.51 5.03 -1.33
N LEU A 88 -12.41 5.69 -2.49
CA LEU A 88 -12.61 7.15 -2.61
C LEU A 88 -13.95 7.63 -2.06
N HIS A 89 -15.01 6.84 -2.22
CA HIS A 89 -16.35 7.16 -1.73
C HIS A 89 -16.42 7.28 -0.20
N LEU A 90 -15.45 6.70 0.51
CA LEU A 90 -15.46 6.58 1.96
C LEU A 90 -14.80 7.79 2.64
N LEU A 91 -13.92 8.51 1.93
CA LEU A 91 -13.09 9.57 2.50
C LEU A 91 -13.87 10.63 3.28
N PRO A 92 -15.01 11.18 2.78
CA PRO A 92 -15.77 12.18 3.53
C PRO A 92 -16.33 11.67 4.86
N ARG A 93 -16.49 10.35 5.02
CA ARG A 93 -17.05 9.71 6.22
C ARG A 93 -15.96 9.32 7.24
N LEU A 94 -14.69 9.35 6.84
CA LEU A 94 -13.55 8.94 7.66
C LEU A 94 -12.70 10.14 8.13
N ASP A 95 -13.11 11.37 7.79
CA ASP A 95 -12.37 12.57 8.11
C ASP A 95 -12.22 12.73 9.63
N GLY A 96 -10.97 12.93 10.08
CA GLY A 96 -10.60 13.05 11.49
C GLY A 96 -10.83 11.78 12.34
N LEU A 97 -11.41 10.70 11.79
CA LEU A 97 -11.72 9.50 12.56
C LEU A 97 -10.48 8.63 12.79
N ILE A 98 -9.59 8.56 11.80
CA ILE A 98 -8.35 7.76 11.89
C ILE A 98 -7.38 8.36 12.92
N SER A 99 -7.23 9.69 12.94
CA SER A 99 -6.33 10.36 13.90
C SER A 99 -6.81 10.26 15.35
N ARG A 100 -8.13 10.24 15.56
CA ARG A 100 -8.72 10.05 16.92
C ARG A 100 -8.62 8.62 17.41
N ASN A 101 -8.54 7.65 16.50
CA ASN A 101 -8.52 6.22 16.82
C ASN A 101 -7.39 5.53 16.04
N PRO A 102 -6.10 5.84 16.33
CA PRO A 102 -4.98 5.36 15.53
C PRO A 102 -4.81 3.86 15.66
N LYS A 103 -5.01 3.15 14.54
CA LYS A 103 -4.85 1.69 14.40
C LYS A 103 -4.10 1.38 13.10
N TRP A 104 -3.50 0.20 13.03
CA TRP A 104 -2.93 -0.27 11.77
C TRP A 104 -4.04 -0.45 10.73
N ILE A 105 -3.98 0.31 9.64
CA ILE A 105 -4.78 0.09 8.43
C ILE A 105 -3.86 -0.61 7.43
N ILE A 106 -4.28 -1.80 6.98
CA ILE A 106 -3.47 -2.73 6.18
C ILE A 106 -4.18 -2.99 4.87
N GLY A 107 -3.52 -2.69 3.75
CA GLY A 107 -4.09 -2.92 2.44
C GLY A 107 -3.15 -2.51 1.31
N MET A 108 -3.56 -2.75 0.07
CA MET A 108 -2.89 -2.35 -1.16
C MET A 108 -3.91 -2.07 -2.26
N SER A 109 -3.46 -1.76 -3.48
CA SER A 109 -4.36 -1.48 -4.60
C SER A 109 -5.25 -0.26 -4.30
N ASP A 110 -6.56 -0.34 -4.53
CA ASP A 110 -7.52 0.74 -4.22
C ASP A 110 -7.49 1.17 -2.74
N CYS A 111 -7.08 0.28 -1.82
CA CYS A 111 -6.89 0.63 -0.42
C CYS A 111 -5.76 1.65 -0.18
N SER A 112 -4.91 1.94 -1.18
CA SER A 112 -3.97 3.07 -1.13
C SER A 112 -4.66 4.39 -0.79
N VAL A 113 -5.94 4.55 -1.12
CA VAL A 113 -6.79 5.68 -0.69
C VAL A 113 -6.85 5.78 0.83
N LEU A 114 -7.08 4.66 1.54
CA LEU A 114 -7.15 4.63 3.00
C LEU A 114 -5.78 4.85 3.65
N LEU A 115 -4.72 4.37 3.00
CA LEU A 115 -3.34 4.60 3.46
C LEU A 115 -2.97 6.09 3.33
N ALA A 116 -3.37 6.73 2.23
CA ALA A 116 -3.21 8.16 2.03
C ALA A 116 -4.03 8.97 3.05
N ALA A 117 -5.27 8.56 3.35
CA ALA A 117 -6.08 9.18 4.38
C ALA A 117 -5.46 9.05 5.77
N ALA A 118 -4.88 7.89 6.10
CA ALA A 118 -4.16 7.69 7.35
C ALA A 118 -2.94 8.61 7.44
N TYR A 119 -2.15 8.69 6.35
CA TYR A 119 -1.01 9.60 6.27
C TYR A 119 -1.42 11.06 6.46
N SER A 120 -2.45 11.53 5.75
CA SER A 120 -2.95 12.91 5.85
C SER A 120 -3.48 13.25 7.26
N GLN A 121 -3.96 12.24 8.00
CA GLN A 121 -4.38 12.36 9.39
C GLN A 121 -3.25 12.09 10.41
N GLY A 122 -2.01 11.97 9.95
CA GLY A 122 -0.83 11.84 10.79
C GLY A 122 -0.64 10.44 11.42
N VAL A 123 -1.21 9.38 10.85
CA VAL A 123 -1.11 8.01 11.36
C VAL A 123 -0.37 7.12 10.37
N HIS A 124 0.53 6.26 10.85
CA HIS A 124 1.19 5.24 10.04
C HIS A 124 0.20 4.16 9.62
N SER A 125 0.39 3.63 8.41
CA SER A 125 -0.39 2.53 7.85
C SER A 125 0.52 1.54 7.12
N LEU A 126 -0.02 0.42 6.63
CA LEU A 126 0.75 -0.64 5.97
C LEU A 126 0.24 -0.88 4.54
N HIS A 127 1.07 -0.54 3.55
CA HIS A 127 0.91 -1.11 2.21
C HIS A 127 1.42 -2.55 2.26
N SER A 128 0.54 -3.51 2.09
CA SER A 128 0.85 -4.90 2.42
C SER A 128 -0.11 -5.88 1.75
N PRO A 129 0.28 -7.15 1.63
CA PRO A 129 -0.62 -8.22 1.24
C PRO A 129 -1.94 -8.19 2.01
N GLN A 130 -3.02 -8.53 1.30
CA GLN A 130 -4.38 -8.57 1.80
C GLN A 130 -4.85 -10.02 2.05
N CYS A 131 -6.14 -10.21 2.34
CA CYS A 131 -6.70 -11.52 2.69
C CYS A 131 -6.36 -12.63 1.70
N ARG A 132 -6.32 -12.32 0.40
CA ARG A 132 -5.99 -13.33 -0.61
C ARG A 132 -4.61 -13.95 -0.40
N CYS A 133 -3.59 -13.14 -0.23
CA CYS A 133 -2.24 -13.62 0.01
C CYS A 133 -2.16 -14.42 1.32
N LEU A 134 -2.83 -13.95 2.38
CA LEU A 134 -2.87 -14.66 3.66
C LEU A 134 -3.58 -16.02 3.54
N ALA A 135 -4.59 -16.12 2.66
CA ALA A 135 -5.33 -17.36 2.44
C ALA A 135 -4.57 -18.36 1.58
N GLU A 136 -3.91 -17.89 0.53
CA GLU A 136 -3.21 -18.74 -0.46
C GLU A 136 -1.81 -19.14 0.02
N ASP A 137 -1.10 -18.23 0.73
CA ASP A 137 0.29 -18.40 1.16
C ASP A 137 0.59 -17.75 2.51
N GLY A 138 -0.14 -18.18 3.54
CA GLY A 138 -0.02 -17.62 4.89
C GLY A 138 1.34 -17.83 5.57
N ASP A 139 2.11 -18.80 5.11
CA ASP A 139 3.47 -19.07 5.56
C ASP A 139 4.55 -18.46 4.64
N GLY A 140 4.16 -17.87 3.52
CA GLY A 140 5.06 -17.23 2.56
C GLY A 140 5.67 -15.95 3.08
N GLU A 141 6.71 -15.49 2.39
CA GLU A 141 7.54 -14.37 2.82
C GLU A 141 6.75 -13.08 3.05
N GLY A 142 5.78 -12.76 2.16
CA GLY A 142 4.95 -11.56 2.29
C GLY A 142 4.10 -11.59 3.56
N ALA A 143 3.40 -12.71 3.82
CA ALA A 143 2.57 -12.89 5.00
C ALA A 143 3.39 -12.90 6.30
N GLN A 144 4.54 -13.61 6.31
CA GLN A 144 5.42 -13.66 7.48
C GLN A 144 6.12 -12.32 7.74
N SER A 145 6.42 -11.53 6.69
CA SER A 145 6.93 -10.17 6.86
C SER A 145 5.86 -9.25 7.44
N LEU A 146 4.61 -9.32 6.97
CA LEU A 146 3.49 -8.59 7.58
C LEU A 146 3.34 -8.95 9.06
N ARG A 147 3.34 -10.25 9.39
CA ARG A 147 3.29 -10.71 10.79
C ARG A 147 4.39 -10.06 11.62
N ARG A 148 5.66 -10.14 11.16
CA ARG A 148 6.79 -9.55 11.89
C ARG A 148 6.61 -8.06 12.16
N VAL A 149 6.16 -7.28 11.13
CA VAL A 149 5.90 -5.85 11.26
C VAL A 149 4.80 -5.58 12.28
N LEU A 150 3.69 -6.29 12.20
CA LEU A 150 2.58 -6.14 13.15
C LEU A 150 3.00 -6.43 14.59
N PHE A 151 3.95 -7.35 14.81
CA PHE A 151 4.50 -7.68 16.13
C PHE A 151 5.72 -6.82 16.51
N GLY A 152 6.00 -5.75 15.80
CA GLY A 152 6.97 -4.71 16.19
C GLY A 152 8.34 -4.81 15.54
N TRP A 153 8.54 -5.72 14.57
CA TRP A 153 9.76 -5.69 13.78
C TRP A 153 9.80 -4.45 12.88
N ARG A 154 10.94 -3.77 12.88
CA ARG A 154 11.19 -2.67 11.95
C ARG A 154 11.76 -3.24 10.66
N PRO A 155 11.08 -3.04 9.52
CA PRO A 155 11.52 -3.62 8.27
C PRO A 155 12.91 -3.15 7.84
N GLN A 156 13.68 -4.11 7.37
CA GLN A 156 14.93 -3.89 6.66
C GLN A 156 14.96 -4.86 5.49
N TYR A 157 15.10 -4.31 4.29
CA TYR A 157 15.03 -5.06 3.04
C TYR A 157 16.31 -4.90 2.26
N SER A 158 16.77 -5.99 1.63
CA SER A 158 17.86 -6.00 0.65
C SER A 158 17.26 -6.39 -0.70
N ILE A 159 17.57 -5.63 -1.73
CA ILE A 159 17.00 -5.75 -3.06
C ILE A 159 18.15 -6.03 -4.04
N ALA A 160 17.95 -7.02 -4.93
CA ALA A 160 18.92 -7.35 -5.96
C ALA A 160 19.23 -6.13 -6.88
N PRO A 161 20.40 -6.09 -7.50
CA PRO A 161 20.73 -5.03 -8.44
C PRO A 161 19.81 -5.07 -9.67
N HIS A 162 19.50 -3.89 -10.20
CA HIS A 162 18.73 -3.73 -11.42
C HIS A 162 19.41 -2.76 -12.38
N PRO A 163 19.45 -3.03 -13.71
CA PRO A 163 20.18 -2.19 -14.68
C PRO A 163 19.71 -0.73 -14.72
N LEU A 164 18.46 -0.46 -14.40
CA LEU A 164 17.87 0.88 -14.37
C LEU A 164 18.03 1.59 -13.02
N ASN A 165 18.70 0.98 -12.04
CA ASN A 165 18.94 1.63 -10.76
C ASN A 165 19.81 2.88 -10.94
N ARG A 166 19.50 3.94 -10.19
CA ARG A 166 20.34 5.12 -10.07
C ARG A 166 20.95 5.14 -8.67
N PRO A 167 22.29 5.04 -8.55
CA PRO A 167 22.96 5.01 -7.26
C PRO A 167 22.73 6.29 -6.44
N GLY A 168 22.74 6.14 -5.14
CA GLY A 168 22.65 7.24 -4.18
C GLY A 168 22.05 6.79 -2.86
N THR A 169 22.01 7.71 -1.91
CA THR A 169 21.38 7.50 -0.59
C THR A 169 20.39 8.62 -0.30
N ALA A 170 19.30 8.27 0.34
CA ALA A 170 18.31 9.25 0.78
C ALA A 170 17.66 8.83 2.10
N ARG A 171 17.18 9.82 2.83
CA ARG A 171 16.42 9.62 4.06
C ARG A 171 15.14 10.44 3.99
N GLY A 172 14.00 9.79 4.18
CA GLY A 172 12.72 10.47 4.09
C GLY A 172 11.58 9.62 4.63
N ARG A 173 10.38 10.17 4.64
CA ARG A 173 9.17 9.40 4.93
C ARG A 173 8.83 8.51 3.73
N VAL A 174 8.52 7.26 4.01
CA VAL A 174 8.02 6.35 2.97
C VAL A 174 6.57 6.70 2.69
N VAL A 175 6.29 7.04 1.45
CA VAL A 175 4.93 7.34 0.94
C VAL A 175 4.73 6.57 -0.36
N GLY A 176 3.50 6.27 -0.73
CA GLY A 176 3.27 5.60 -1.99
C GLY A 176 2.09 4.65 -1.98
N GLY A 177 2.03 3.81 -3.01
CA GLY A 177 0.96 2.86 -3.25
C GLY A 177 0.76 2.58 -4.73
N ASN A 178 -0.47 2.23 -5.10
CA ASN A 178 -0.87 2.03 -6.48
C ASN A 178 -0.84 3.37 -7.24
N LEU A 179 -0.11 3.42 -8.36
CA LEU A 179 0.15 4.65 -9.10
C LEU A 179 -1.13 5.31 -9.61
N SER A 180 -2.09 4.52 -10.12
CA SER A 180 -3.35 5.06 -10.63
C SER A 180 -4.19 5.70 -9.52
N VAL A 181 -4.16 5.13 -8.34
CA VAL A 181 -4.81 5.70 -7.14
C VAL A 181 -4.11 6.98 -6.69
N LEU A 182 -2.77 6.98 -6.62
CA LEU A 182 -1.99 8.16 -6.23
C LEU A 182 -2.22 9.33 -7.20
N ALA A 183 -2.23 9.06 -8.50
CA ALA A 183 -2.51 10.08 -9.51
C ALA A 183 -3.92 10.67 -9.38
N ALA A 184 -4.92 9.85 -8.99
CA ALA A 184 -6.28 10.31 -8.74
C ALA A 184 -6.39 11.17 -7.45
N LEU A 185 -5.46 11.03 -6.51
CA LEU A 185 -5.42 11.82 -5.27
C LEU A 185 -4.61 13.11 -5.42
N ALA A 186 -3.85 13.28 -6.51
CA ALA A 186 -3.02 14.46 -6.73
C ALA A 186 -3.86 15.76 -6.69
N GLY A 187 -3.41 16.74 -5.91
CA GLY A 187 -4.10 18.01 -5.71
C GLY A 187 -5.31 17.97 -4.77
N THR A 188 -5.66 16.81 -4.21
CA THR A 188 -6.70 16.70 -3.18
C THR A 188 -6.11 16.88 -1.76
N PRO A 189 -6.94 17.01 -0.71
CA PRO A 189 -6.45 17.00 0.68
C PRO A 189 -5.71 15.72 1.08
N TYR A 190 -5.84 14.65 0.32
CA TYR A 190 -5.21 13.36 0.53
C TYR A 190 -3.99 13.13 -0.36
N ASP A 191 -3.49 14.19 -0.99
CA ASP A 191 -2.26 14.14 -1.79
C ASP A 191 -1.04 13.97 -0.89
N ILE A 192 -0.42 12.78 -0.96
CA ILE A 192 0.75 12.40 -0.16
C ILE A 192 2.07 12.50 -0.95
N LEU A 193 2.02 13.04 -2.17
CA LEU A 193 3.13 13.07 -3.12
C LEU A 193 4.05 14.30 -2.94
N LYS A 194 4.26 14.73 -1.70
CA LYS A 194 5.04 15.93 -1.38
C LYS A 194 6.33 15.56 -0.63
N GLY A 195 7.33 15.13 -1.40
CA GLY A 195 8.63 14.73 -0.85
C GLY A 195 8.64 13.28 -0.33
N GLY A 196 9.77 12.91 0.29
CA GLY A 196 9.97 11.59 0.87
C GLY A 196 10.46 10.53 -0.12
N ILE A 197 10.49 9.29 0.34
CA ILE A 197 10.80 8.10 -0.46
C ILE A 197 9.47 7.60 -1.02
N LEU A 198 9.20 7.92 -2.29
CA LEU A 198 8.00 7.46 -2.96
C LEU A 198 8.18 6.01 -3.44
N PHE A 199 7.23 5.12 -3.14
CA PHE A 199 7.13 3.84 -3.84
C PHE A 199 5.88 3.82 -4.72
N ILE A 200 6.02 3.22 -5.91
CA ILE A 200 4.93 3.06 -6.88
C ILE A 200 4.86 1.61 -7.37
N GLU A 201 3.67 1.14 -7.56
CA GLU A 201 3.35 -0.14 -8.22
C GLU A 201 2.02 0.02 -8.98
N ASP A 202 1.75 -0.82 -9.96
CA ASP A 202 0.43 -0.84 -10.61
C ASP A 202 0.13 -2.22 -11.23
N VAL A 203 -1.11 -2.40 -11.70
CA VAL A 203 -1.56 -3.66 -12.29
C VAL A 203 -2.53 -3.43 -13.44
N ASN A 204 -2.30 -4.15 -14.55
CA ASN A 204 -3.17 -4.17 -15.74
C ASN A 204 -3.43 -2.81 -16.41
N GLU A 205 -2.59 -1.81 -16.18
CA GLU A 205 -2.72 -0.51 -16.84
C GLU A 205 -2.03 -0.52 -18.22
N PRO A 206 -2.65 0.12 -19.23
CA PRO A 206 -1.97 0.41 -20.50
C PRO A 206 -0.80 1.37 -20.28
N LEU A 207 0.31 1.18 -21.02
CA LEU A 207 1.53 1.97 -20.84
C LEU A 207 1.30 3.48 -21.01
N TYR A 208 0.47 3.89 -21.98
CA TYR A 208 0.17 5.32 -22.18
C TYR A 208 -0.50 5.96 -20.94
N LYS A 209 -1.24 5.17 -20.14
CA LYS A 209 -1.81 5.66 -18.90
C LYS A 209 -0.74 5.80 -17.82
N ILE A 210 0.19 4.84 -17.73
CA ILE A 210 1.33 4.93 -16.81
C ILE A 210 2.12 6.20 -17.10
N GLU A 211 2.45 6.46 -18.37
CA GLU A 211 3.14 7.68 -18.75
C GLU A 211 2.34 8.93 -18.39
N ARG A 212 1.03 8.95 -18.67
CA ARG A 212 0.15 10.07 -18.31
C ARG A 212 0.12 10.35 -16.82
N MET A 213 0.02 9.31 -15.99
CA MET A 213 0.04 9.43 -14.53
C MET A 213 1.37 10.01 -14.05
N LEU A 214 2.50 9.51 -14.55
CA LEU A 214 3.82 10.06 -14.23
C LEU A 214 3.97 11.52 -14.71
N TYR A 215 3.41 11.86 -15.87
CA TYR A 215 3.36 13.25 -16.33
C TYR A 215 2.53 14.15 -15.39
N THR A 216 1.42 13.63 -14.84
CA THR A 216 0.65 14.35 -13.81
C THR A 216 1.51 14.62 -12.58
N LEU A 217 2.26 13.62 -12.11
CA LEU A 217 3.18 13.78 -10.98
C LEU A 217 4.32 14.76 -11.30
N LYS A 218 4.82 14.76 -12.54
CA LYS A 218 5.84 15.70 -13.02
C LYS A 218 5.31 17.13 -13.01
N LEU A 219 4.18 17.38 -13.68
CA LEU A 219 3.58 18.71 -13.80
C LEU A 219 3.11 19.29 -12.48
N SER A 220 2.68 18.46 -11.54
CA SER A 220 2.32 18.89 -10.18
C SER A 220 3.53 19.24 -9.31
N GLY A 221 4.76 18.97 -9.79
CA GLY A 221 5.99 19.15 -9.01
C GLY A 221 6.27 18.02 -8.01
N ALA A 222 5.44 16.97 -7.98
CA ALA A 222 5.62 15.84 -7.08
C ALA A 222 6.98 15.16 -7.30
N LEU A 223 7.34 14.84 -8.56
CA LEU A 223 8.62 14.17 -8.86
C LEU A 223 9.83 15.01 -8.46
N SER A 224 9.80 16.33 -8.64
CA SER A 224 10.93 17.20 -8.28
C SER A 224 11.14 17.35 -6.77
N SER A 225 10.17 16.98 -5.95
CA SER A 225 10.23 17.06 -4.49
C SER A 225 10.70 15.77 -3.82
N LEU A 226 10.88 14.68 -4.55
CA LEU A 226 11.22 13.37 -3.98
C LEU A 226 12.65 13.31 -3.43
N ASP A 227 12.80 12.60 -2.31
CA ASP A 227 14.11 12.19 -1.79
C ASP A 227 14.63 10.95 -2.51
N ALA A 228 13.74 10.01 -2.88
CA ALA A 228 14.04 8.81 -3.68
C ALA A 228 12.77 8.24 -4.31
N LEU A 229 12.94 7.39 -5.33
CA LEU A 229 11.84 6.62 -5.93
C LEU A 229 12.13 5.11 -5.88
N VAL A 230 11.18 4.35 -5.37
CA VAL A 230 11.17 2.89 -5.32
C VAL A 230 10.11 2.38 -6.27
N VAL A 231 10.52 1.56 -7.23
CA VAL A 231 9.65 1.04 -8.30
C VAL A 231 9.38 -0.44 -8.03
N GLY A 232 8.14 -0.72 -7.69
CA GLY A 232 7.62 -2.07 -7.48
C GLY A 232 7.17 -2.75 -8.77
N SER A 233 6.27 -3.70 -8.66
CA SER A 233 5.76 -4.44 -9.82
C SER A 233 4.75 -3.62 -10.63
N PHE A 234 4.81 -3.78 -11.95
CA PHE A 234 3.80 -3.31 -12.92
C PHE A 234 3.20 -4.53 -13.62
N ALA A 235 2.49 -5.35 -12.83
CA ALA A 235 2.00 -6.64 -13.25
C ALA A 235 0.90 -6.52 -14.31
N GLY A 236 1.07 -7.24 -15.45
CA GLY A 236 0.07 -7.23 -16.54
C GLY A 236 -0.14 -5.86 -17.20
N CYS A 237 0.70 -4.89 -16.90
CA CYS A 237 0.73 -3.61 -17.62
C CYS A 237 1.20 -3.88 -19.05
N ARG A 238 0.32 -3.64 -20.01
CA ARG A 238 0.49 -4.14 -21.38
C ARG A 238 0.89 -3.06 -22.34
N ASP A 239 1.77 -3.49 -23.23
CA ASP A 239 2.21 -2.74 -24.37
C ASP A 239 1.20 -2.79 -25.51
N ASP A 240 1.01 -1.64 -26.11
CA ASP A 240 0.88 -1.57 -27.55
C ASP A 240 2.32 -1.71 -28.11
N ALA A 241 2.56 -2.61 -29.05
CA ALA A 241 3.87 -2.80 -29.68
C ALA A 241 4.41 -1.48 -30.30
N ALA A 242 3.51 -0.56 -30.67
CA ALA A 242 3.83 0.77 -31.17
C ALA A 242 4.37 1.72 -30.08
N PHE A 243 4.10 1.43 -28.78
CA PHE A 243 4.57 2.30 -27.68
C PHE A 243 6.08 2.15 -27.41
N GLY A 244 6.61 0.94 -27.60
CA GLY A 244 8.02 0.59 -27.47
C GLY A 244 8.57 0.73 -26.04
N GLY A 245 8.86 -0.38 -25.38
CA GLY A 245 9.41 -0.43 -24.03
C GLY A 245 8.44 -0.96 -22.98
N THR A 246 8.87 -0.95 -21.73
CA THR A 246 8.15 -1.43 -20.57
C THR A 246 7.71 -0.28 -19.65
N ALA A 247 6.91 -0.57 -18.63
CA ALA A 247 6.60 0.41 -17.58
C ALA A 247 7.87 0.93 -16.89
N TYR A 248 8.89 0.08 -16.72
CA TYR A 248 10.16 0.48 -16.13
C TYR A 248 10.94 1.47 -17.02
N ASP A 249 10.93 1.26 -18.35
CA ASP A 249 11.54 2.19 -19.29
C ASP A 249 10.85 3.57 -19.26
N ILE A 250 9.53 3.58 -19.11
CA ILE A 250 8.76 4.82 -18.95
C ILE A 250 9.16 5.55 -17.66
N VAL A 251 9.18 4.85 -16.52
CA VAL A 251 9.59 5.44 -15.24
C VAL A 251 11.01 5.99 -15.33
N SER A 252 11.94 5.22 -15.89
CA SER A 252 13.33 5.63 -16.06
C SER A 252 13.44 6.92 -16.88
N ARG A 253 12.81 6.96 -18.06
CA ARG A 253 12.78 8.14 -18.95
C ARG A 253 12.13 9.36 -18.29
N MET A 254 11.01 9.17 -17.61
CA MET A 254 10.27 10.24 -16.94
C MET A 254 11.01 10.84 -15.75
N THR A 255 12.00 10.14 -15.23
CA THR A 255 12.79 10.56 -14.07
C THR A 255 14.25 10.88 -14.40
N GLU A 256 14.64 10.89 -15.67
CA GLU A 256 16.02 11.10 -16.14
C GLU A 256 16.61 12.45 -15.68
N GLU A 257 15.80 13.50 -15.69
CA GLU A 257 16.23 14.86 -15.34
C GLU A 257 16.45 15.07 -13.82
N TYR A 258 16.00 14.13 -12.97
CA TYR A 258 16.13 14.25 -11.50
C TYR A 258 17.35 13.50 -10.99
N GLY A 259 17.93 14.01 -9.89
CA GLY A 259 19.15 13.45 -9.28
C GLY A 259 18.92 12.48 -8.13
N PHE A 260 17.67 12.19 -7.75
CA PHE A 260 17.38 11.32 -6.60
C PHE A 260 17.68 9.84 -6.92
N PRO A 261 17.99 9.01 -5.89
CA PRO A 261 18.19 7.58 -6.06
C PRO A 261 16.94 6.86 -6.61
N LEU A 262 17.15 5.91 -7.53
CA LEU A 262 16.11 5.04 -8.09
C LEU A 262 16.38 3.59 -7.75
N CYS A 263 15.39 2.89 -7.21
CA CYS A 263 15.46 1.45 -6.95
C CYS A 263 14.34 0.75 -7.72
N PHE A 264 14.69 -0.03 -8.74
CA PHE A 264 13.75 -0.86 -9.50
C PHE A 264 13.71 -2.29 -8.96
N GLY A 265 12.60 -2.98 -9.25
CA GLY A 265 12.42 -4.38 -8.87
C GLY A 265 12.20 -4.60 -7.38
N PHE A 266 11.80 -3.57 -6.65
CA PHE A 266 11.44 -3.75 -5.23
C PHE A 266 10.24 -4.70 -5.13
N PRO A 267 10.28 -5.72 -4.25
CA PRO A 267 9.20 -6.71 -4.14
C PRO A 267 7.99 -6.11 -3.41
N VAL A 268 7.26 -5.23 -4.09
CA VAL A 268 6.00 -4.63 -3.66
C VAL A 268 5.04 -4.55 -4.84
N GLY A 269 3.77 -4.83 -4.62
CA GLY A 269 2.70 -4.74 -5.62
C GLY A 269 1.96 -6.06 -5.86
N HIS A 270 1.45 -6.25 -7.09
CA HIS A 270 0.50 -7.31 -7.42
C HIS A 270 1.13 -8.58 -7.99
N SER A 271 2.44 -8.70 -8.08
CA SER A 271 3.12 -9.88 -8.60
C SER A 271 4.19 -10.40 -7.64
N GLY A 272 4.32 -11.73 -7.57
CA GLY A 272 5.32 -12.38 -6.73
C GLY A 272 5.14 -12.09 -5.23
N VAL A 273 6.27 -12.04 -4.53
CA VAL A 273 6.29 -11.63 -3.12
C VAL A 273 6.01 -10.14 -3.02
N SER A 274 5.08 -9.76 -2.15
CA SER A 274 4.84 -8.35 -1.79
C SER A 274 5.21 -8.11 -0.34
N LEU A 275 6.27 -7.33 -0.13
CA LEU A 275 6.75 -6.99 1.21
C LEU A 275 5.98 -5.79 1.78
N PRO A 276 5.65 -5.78 3.08
CA PRO A 276 4.95 -4.66 3.69
C PRO A 276 5.82 -3.41 3.77
N LEU A 277 5.27 -2.27 3.36
CA LEU A 277 5.87 -0.95 3.53
C LEU A 277 5.07 -0.12 4.53
N VAL A 278 5.76 0.47 5.51
CA VAL A 278 5.14 1.33 6.53
C VAL A 278 5.01 2.74 5.97
N VAL A 279 3.81 3.10 5.53
CA VAL A 279 3.52 4.42 5.01
C VAL A 279 3.56 5.45 6.13
N GLY A 280 4.29 6.53 5.92
CA GLY A 280 4.47 7.61 6.88
C GLY A 280 5.70 7.48 7.80
N ALA A 281 6.26 6.29 7.94
CA ALA A 281 7.46 6.09 8.75
C ALA A 281 8.73 6.59 8.01
N VAL A 282 9.72 7.00 8.76
CA VAL A 282 11.01 7.45 8.20
C VAL A 282 11.88 6.25 7.90
N ALA A 283 12.46 6.24 6.71
CA ALA A 283 13.43 5.22 6.29
C ALA A 283 14.66 5.85 5.64
N GLU A 284 15.68 5.04 5.52
CA GLU A 284 16.86 5.31 4.72
C GLU A 284 16.92 4.30 3.58
N ILE A 285 17.16 4.78 2.37
CA ILE A 285 17.42 3.97 1.20
C ILE A 285 18.86 4.20 0.73
N ALA A 286 19.54 3.11 0.40
CA ALA A 286 20.84 3.15 -0.26
C ALA A 286 20.77 2.28 -1.52
N VAL A 287 21.12 2.86 -2.66
CA VAL A 287 21.16 2.18 -3.97
C VAL A 287 22.60 2.19 -4.45
N GLY A 288 23.12 1.05 -4.82
CA GLY A 288 24.49 0.86 -5.31
C GLY A 288 24.57 -0.20 -6.41
N GLU A 289 25.78 -0.54 -6.82
CA GLU A 289 26.05 -1.54 -7.88
C GLU A 289 25.64 -2.95 -7.45
N GLU A 290 25.80 -3.30 -6.15
CA GLU A 290 25.46 -4.61 -5.59
C GLU A 290 23.96 -4.76 -5.25
N GLY A 291 23.14 -3.74 -5.53
CA GLY A 291 21.72 -3.71 -5.24
C GLY A 291 21.31 -2.53 -4.39
N ALA A 292 20.17 -2.66 -3.69
CA ALA A 292 19.67 -1.61 -2.83
C ALA A 292 19.27 -2.14 -1.44
N SER A 293 19.22 -1.23 -0.48
CA SER A 293 18.65 -1.52 0.85
C SER A 293 17.68 -0.43 1.27
N LEU A 294 16.59 -0.83 1.92
CA LEU A 294 15.62 0.07 2.55
C LEU A 294 15.50 -0.30 4.03
N ARG A 295 15.79 0.62 4.93
CA ARG A 295 15.77 0.40 6.37
C ARG A 295 14.94 1.46 7.09
N TYR A 296 13.92 1.04 7.84
CA TYR A 296 13.13 1.95 8.67
C TYR A 296 13.89 2.37 9.93
N LEU A 297 13.82 3.66 10.25
CA LEU A 297 14.51 4.26 11.38
C LEU A 297 13.64 4.27 12.66
N PRO A 298 14.25 4.43 13.84
CA PRO A 298 13.55 4.56 15.11
C PRO A 298 12.55 5.70 15.15
#